data_56444aec80b6aa458840cc28e22d9a40
#
_entry.id   56444aec80b6aa458840cc28e22d9a40
#
_cell.length_a   1.000
_cell.length_b   1.000
_cell.length_c   1.000
_cell.angle_alpha   90.00
_cell.angle_beta   90.00
_cell.angle_gamma   90.00
#
_symmetry.space_group_name_H-M   'P 1'
#
loop_
_entity.id
_entity.type
_entity.pdbx_description
1 polymer ?
#
loop_
_entity_poly.entity_id
_entity_poly.type
_entity_poly.pdbx_seq_one_letter_code
_entity_poly.pdbx_strand_id
1 'polypeptide(L)'
;MVKKSAQRSALICSAAATALFLSSSAMAAGTWYDARNDAMGGTGVASSVYGSAVLANPALMTRAKSDDNVSIIIPSAGIQVTDKDKLIDKVDDITDTVDRYRTVLGNLTPADFFRANSELRAASGDVADKLSDLRGNKADGNAGAAVAVTIPNETLPFAFITKAYGTAHVRANVVQSDINYLRSIENGAIPLPGDQNNLRSSANGLAALVTDYGVAVAHEFTVAGQPVSVGVTPKVQKTWLYNYTASIYNYDKNDINNSQYRSTDTGFNVDAGLATTFAENWTLGVTGQNLVSRDLQTREVNGFRDTYQIRPLVTTGLSWDKGPFTVTGDVDLTETKRFKTQDNSQYAAVGAEYRVLDWLQLRAGYRADMRSNDENVATAGFGLSPFNKAVHLDLAGSVGANNTWGAMMQLGFNF
;
A
#
# COMPACT_ATOMS: atom_id res chain seq x y z
N MET A 1 11.98 34.78 10.66
CA MET A 1 12.71 33.50 10.48
C MET A 1 11.86 32.27 10.78
N VAL A 2 10.98 32.28 11.76
CA VAL A 2 10.13 31.13 12.16
C VAL A 2 9.15 30.62 11.08
N LYS A 3 8.63 31.49 10.19
CA LYS A 3 7.72 31.07 9.10
C LYS A 3 8.37 30.30 7.95
N LYS A 4 9.69 30.37 7.78
CA LYS A 4 10.41 29.63 6.72
C LYS A 4 10.79 28.19 7.14
N SER A 5 10.92 27.90 8.45
CA SER A 5 11.17 26.55 8.93
C SER A 5 9.93 25.66 8.84
N ALA A 6 8.78 26.17 9.30
CA ALA A 6 7.52 25.42 9.22
C ALA A 6 7.08 25.08 7.78
N GLN A 7 7.40 25.95 6.81
CA GLN A 7 7.19 25.65 5.38
C GLN A 7 8.20 24.64 4.82
N ARG A 8 9.38 24.51 5.40
CA ARG A 8 10.38 23.52 4.97
C ARG A 8 10.11 22.13 5.54
N SER A 9 9.68 22.03 6.81
CA SER A 9 9.28 20.76 7.43
C SER A 9 8.04 20.18 6.76
N ALA A 10 7.02 20.99 6.46
CA ALA A 10 5.87 20.58 5.67
C ALA A 10 6.24 20.15 4.24
N LEU A 11 7.34 20.67 3.67
CA LEU A 11 7.85 20.29 2.34
C LEU A 11 8.70 19.01 2.35
N ILE A 12 9.33 18.66 3.45
CA ILE A 12 10.11 17.41 3.58
C ILE A 12 9.18 16.25 3.90
N CYS A 13 8.21 16.41 4.80
CA CYS A 13 7.09 15.46 4.94
C CYS A 13 6.29 15.34 3.64
N SER A 14 6.07 16.45 2.90
CA SER A 14 5.42 16.38 1.61
C SER A 14 6.33 15.80 0.52
N ALA A 15 7.67 15.92 0.56
CA ALA A 15 8.55 15.30 -0.42
C ALA A 15 8.76 13.80 -0.17
N ALA A 16 8.90 13.36 1.08
CA ALA A 16 8.84 11.95 1.43
C ALA A 16 7.42 11.38 1.25
N ALA A 17 6.38 12.12 1.66
CA ALA A 17 4.99 11.81 1.37
C ALA A 17 4.67 12.00 -0.11
N THR A 18 5.19 13.01 -0.83
CA THR A 18 4.95 13.21 -2.26
C THR A 18 5.72 12.22 -3.12
N ALA A 19 6.88 11.73 -2.68
CA ALA A 19 7.51 10.56 -3.29
C ALA A 19 6.74 9.27 -2.96
N LEU A 20 6.13 9.17 -1.80
CA LEU A 20 5.16 8.15 -1.44
C LEU A 20 3.83 8.33 -2.21
N PHE A 21 3.39 9.54 -2.53
CA PHE A 21 2.14 9.83 -3.24
C PHE A 21 2.27 9.83 -4.77
N LEU A 22 3.47 10.00 -5.35
CA LEU A 22 3.72 9.89 -6.78
C LEU A 22 4.21 8.50 -7.19
N SER A 23 4.62 7.65 -6.26
CA SER A 23 4.88 6.23 -6.44
C SER A 23 3.83 5.43 -5.69
N SER A 24 2.60 5.44 -6.15
CA SER A 24 1.54 4.56 -5.66
C SER A 24 1.86 3.11 -6.01
N SER A 25 1.60 2.24 -5.14
CA SER A 25 2.31 1.04 -4.83
C SER A 25 1.45 -0.17 -4.46
N ALA A 26 1.82 -1.34 -4.68
CA ALA A 26 1.11 -2.60 -4.71
C ALA A 26 1.13 -3.37 -3.41
N MET A 27 0.32 -4.08 -3.17
CA MET A 27 -0.61 -5.22 -3.03
C MET A 27 -0.30 -6.09 -1.82
N ALA A 28 -1.19 -6.67 -1.24
CA ALA A 28 -2.01 -7.82 -1.48
C ALA A 28 -3.17 -7.87 -0.51
N ALA A 29 -4.12 -8.77 -0.71
CA ALA A 29 -5.35 -8.97 0.06
C ALA A 29 -5.82 -7.77 0.92
N GLY A 30 -5.67 -6.60 0.41
CA GLY A 30 -6.24 -5.35 0.86
C GLY A 30 -6.65 -4.67 -0.40
N THR A 31 -7.93 -4.56 -0.61
CA THR A 31 -8.48 -4.02 -1.84
C THR A 31 -8.56 -2.51 -1.73
N TRP A 32 -7.42 -1.82 -1.57
CA TRP A 32 -7.38 -0.34 -1.57
C TRP A 32 -7.88 0.29 -2.87
N TYR A 33 -8.62 -0.47 -3.67
CA TYR A 33 -9.30 -0.06 -4.89
C TYR A 33 -10.77 -0.51 -4.95
N ASP A 34 -11.36 -1.02 -3.85
CA ASP A 34 -12.80 -1.28 -3.70
C ASP A 34 -13.23 -0.89 -2.28
N ALA A 35 -13.81 0.32 -2.13
CA ALA A 35 -14.15 0.89 -0.83
C ALA A 35 -15.23 0.09 -0.09
N ARG A 36 -16.18 -0.54 -0.82
CA ARG A 36 -17.18 -1.41 -0.21
C ARG A 36 -16.52 -2.61 0.46
N ASN A 37 -15.61 -3.27 -0.24
CA ASN A 37 -14.92 -4.44 0.27
C ASN A 37 -13.94 -4.08 1.39
N ASP A 38 -13.20 -2.97 1.26
CA ASP A 38 -12.28 -2.51 2.30
C ASP A 38 -13.00 -2.17 3.60
N ALA A 39 -14.18 -1.54 3.53
CA ALA A 39 -15.02 -1.31 4.71
C ALA A 39 -15.46 -2.61 5.43
N MET A 40 -15.42 -3.75 4.76
CA MET A 40 -15.71 -5.08 5.27
C MET A 40 -14.45 -5.93 5.51
N GLY A 41 -13.33 -5.30 5.87
CA GLY A 41 -12.07 -5.99 6.12
C GLY A 41 -11.30 -6.41 4.87
N GLY A 42 -11.71 -5.99 3.68
CA GLY A 42 -11.15 -6.41 2.41
C GLY A 42 -11.82 -7.66 1.82
N THR A 43 -12.92 -8.14 2.41
CA THR A 43 -13.68 -9.29 1.88
C THR A 43 -14.44 -8.91 0.62
N GLY A 44 -14.46 -9.79 -0.38
CA GLY A 44 -15.12 -9.52 -1.65
C GLY A 44 -15.19 -10.72 -2.58
N VAL A 45 -14.48 -11.81 -2.28
CA VAL A 45 -14.34 -12.98 -3.15
C VAL A 45 -15.68 -13.70 -3.38
N ALA A 46 -16.58 -13.64 -2.38
CA ALA A 46 -17.93 -14.19 -2.48
C ALA A 46 -19.05 -13.13 -2.39
N SER A 47 -18.73 -11.88 -2.02
CA SER A 47 -19.71 -10.86 -1.63
C SER A 47 -19.75 -9.62 -2.54
N SER A 48 -18.79 -9.45 -3.47
CA SER A 48 -18.79 -8.29 -4.37
C SER A 48 -20.04 -8.21 -5.22
N VAL A 49 -20.52 -6.99 -5.42
CA VAL A 49 -21.64 -6.71 -6.32
C VAL A 49 -21.17 -6.72 -7.78
N TYR A 50 -22.06 -6.98 -8.73
CA TYR A 50 -21.69 -7.18 -10.13
C TYR A 50 -20.82 -6.06 -10.71
N GLY A 51 -21.08 -4.80 -10.37
CA GLY A 51 -20.37 -3.64 -10.89
C GLY A 51 -18.91 -3.56 -10.44
N SER A 52 -18.58 -4.03 -9.24
CA SER A 52 -17.21 -4.07 -8.71
C SER A 52 -16.59 -5.48 -8.68
N ALA A 53 -17.35 -6.50 -9.11
CA ALA A 53 -16.93 -7.90 -9.09
C ALA A 53 -15.57 -8.12 -9.77
N VAL A 54 -15.32 -7.44 -10.88
CA VAL A 54 -14.07 -7.54 -11.64
C VAL A 54 -12.84 -7.12 -10.83
N LEU A 55 -13.01 -6.34 -9.76
CA LEU A 55 -11.92 -5.92 -8.87
C LEU A 55 -11.53 -7.01 -7.86
N ALA A 56 -12.45 -7.93 -7.52
CA ALA A 56 -12.23 -8.97 -6.51
C ALA A 56 -12.33 -10.39 -7.11
N ASN A 57 -13.47 -10.76 -7.67
CA ASN A 57 -13.72 -12.06 -8.27
C ASN A 57 -14.55 -11.90 -9.56
N PRO A 58 -13.94 -12.03 -10.75
CA PRO A 58 -14.63 -11.79 -12.01
C PRO A 58 -15.83 -12.72 -12.24
N ALA A 59 -15.89 -13.89 -11.59
CA ALA A 59 -17.04 -14.78 -11.71
C ALA A 59 -18.34 -14.15 -11.19
N LEU A 60 -18.27 -13.22 -10.23
CA LEU A 60 -19.45 -12.58 -9.66
C LEU A 60 -20.12 -11.55 -10.60
N MET A 61 -19.54 -11.26 -11.77
CA MET A 61 -20.20 -10.43 -12.79
C MET A 61 -21.47 -11.09 -13.32
N THR A 62 -21.60 -12.42 -13.23
CA THR A 62 -22.84 -13.15 -13.60
C THR A 62 -24.02 -12.87 -12.67
N ARG A 63 -23.77 -12.20 -11.51
CA ARG A 63 -24.82 -11.84 -10.55
C ARG A 63 -25.62 -10.60 -10.95
N ALA A 64 -25.34 -10.01 -12.12
CA ALA A 64 -26.15 -8.94 -12.66
C ALA A 64 -27.61 -9.41 -12.82
N LYS A 65 -28.53 -8.59 -12.37
CA LYS A 65 -29.98 -8.83 -12.52
C LYS A 65 -30.45 -8.29 -13.84
N SER A 66 -31.65 -8.68 -14.23
CA SER A 66 -32.25 -8.24 -15.50
C SER A 66 -32.52 -6.73 -15.59
N ASP A 67 -32.60 -6.05 -14.44
CA ASP A 67 -32.77 -4.59 -14.32
C ASP A 67 -31.47 -3.84 -14.09
N ASP A 68 -30.34 -4.55 -13.95
CA ASP A 68 -29.01 -3.93 -13.82
C ASP A 68 -28.53 -3.45 -15.19
N ASN A 69 -27.93 -2.27 -15.20
CA ASN A 69 -27.40 -1.60 -16.38
C ASN A 69 -25.87 -1.49 -16.29
N VAL A 70 -25.26 -0.73 -17.21
CA VAL A 70 -23.83 -0.50 -17.20
C VAL A 70 -23.42 0.17 -15.88
N SER A 71 -22.45 -0.44 -15.21
CA SER A 71 -21.84 0.11 -13.99
C SER A 71 -20.45 0.68 -14.30
N ILE A 72 -20.23 1.92 -13.86
CA ILE A 72 -18.95 2.62 -14.04
C ILE A 72 -18.42 3.02 -12.66
N ILE A 73 -17.19 2.63 -12.32
CA ILE A 73 -16.47 3.05 -11.12
C ILE A 73 -15.40 4.05 -11.54
N ILE A 74 -15.50 5.32 -11.12
CA ILE A 74 -14.55 6.40 -11.40
C ILE A 74 -14.62 7.50 -10.33
N PRO A 75 -13.58 7.76 -9.56
CA PRO A 75 -12.46 6.88 -9.23
C PRO A 75 -12.82 5.97 -8.05
N SER A 76 -12.07 4.91 -7.90
CA SER A 76 -11.89 4.24 -6.62
C SER A 76 -10.44 4.43 -6.21
N ALA A 77 -10.17 4.87 -4.97
CA ALA A 77 -8.81 5.09 -4.49
C ALA A 77 -8.73 4.93 -2.98
N GLY A 78 -7.62 4.35 -2.51
CA GLY A 78 -7.38 4.14 -1.08
C GLY A 78 -5.90 4.10 -0.74
N ILE A 79 -5.63 4.29 0.54
CA ILE A 79 -4.28 4.26 1.14
C ILE A 79 -4.35 3.61 2.51
N GLN A 80 -3.28 2.90 2.87
CA GLN A 80 -3.00 2.46 4.24
C GLN A 80 -1.53 2.70 4.56
N VAL A 81 -1.26 3.22 5.75
CA VAL A 81 0.09 3.48 6.26
C VAL A 81 0.26 2.75 7.58
N THR A 82 1.44 2.16 7.77
CA THR A 82 1.89 1.55 9.03
C THR A 82 3.25 2.13 9.39
N ASP A 83 3.31 2.90 10.46
CA ASP A 83 4.54 3.55 10.95
C ASP A 83 4.77 3.21 12.43
N LYS A 84 5.06 1.93 12.68
CA LYS A 84 5.19 1.35 14.02
C LYS A 84 6.13 2.13 14.92
N ASP A 85 7.24 2.55 14.39
CA ASP A 85 8.33 3.16 15.13
C ASP A 85 8.34 4.69 15.03
N LYS A 86 7.29 5.28 14.41
CA LYS A 86 7.20 6.70 14.07
C LYS A 86 8.42 7.18 13.25
N LEU A 87 8.81 6.37 12.29
CA LEU A 87 9.97 6.65 11.43
C LEU A 87 9.81 7.98 10.69
N ILE A 88 8.59 8.29 10.23
CA ILE A 88 8.30 9.54 9.50
C ILE A 88 8.62 10.76 10.36
N ASP A 89 8.15 10.79 11.61
CA ASP A 89 8.43 11.89 12.54
C ASP A 89 9.93 11.96 12.88
N LYS A 90 10.57 10.81 13.09
CA LYS A 90 11.99 10.72 13.45
C LYS A 90 12.93 11.15 12.31
N VAL A 91 12.53 10.95 11.05
CA VAL A 91 13.30 11.41 9.88
C VAL A 91 13.35 12.94 9.82
N ASP A 92 12.26 13.62 10.16
CA ASP A 92 12.27 15.09 10.25
C ASP A 92 13.19 15.56 11.38
N ASP A 93 13.06 14.97 12.56
CA ASP A 93 13.87 15.27 13.73
C ASP A 93 15.38 15.10 13.49
N ILE A 94 15.78 14.00 12.82
CA ILE A 94 17.20 13.76 12.54
C ILE A 94 17.72 14.71 11.47
N THR A 95 16.91 15.08 10.48
CA THR A 95 17.31 16.03 9.44
C THR A 95 17.66 17.38 10.03
N ASP A 96 16.83 17.92 10.92
CA ASP A 96 17.10 19.19 11.60
C ASP A 96 18.35 19.08 12.49
N THR A 97 18.53 17.94 13.14
CA THR A 97 19.70 17.69 14.02
C THR A 97 21.00 17.59 13.21
N VAL A 98 20.97 16.91 12.07
CA VAL A 98 22.12 16.82 11.16
C VAL A 98 22.45 18.18 10.52
N ASP A 99 21.46 18.96 10.15
CA ASP A 99 21.67 20.32 9.60
C ASP A 99 22.31 21.24 10.64
N ARG A 100 21.92 21.13 11.91
CA ARG A 100 22.58 21.83 13.00
C ARG A 100 24.05 21.38 13.15
N TYR A 101 24.31 20.08 13.18
CA TYR A 101 25.66 19.52 13.25
C TYR A 101 26.53 20.00 12.09
N ARG A 102 26.02 19.98 10.85
CA ARG A 102 26.72 20.48 9.65
C ARG A 102 27.02 21.97 9.75
N THR A 103 26.08 22.76 10.26
CA THR A 103 26.27 24.20 10.45
C THR A 103 27.36 24.50 11.46
N VAL A 104 27.34 23.83 12.60
CA VAL A 104 28.36 23.97 13.63
C VAL A 104 29.73 23.54 13.09
N LEU A 105 29.81 22.39 12.45
CA LEU A 105 31.05 21.86 11.87
C LEU A 105 31.61 22.80 10.77
N GLY A 106 30.75 23.36 9.92
CA GLY A 106 31.16 24.28 8.85
C GLY A 106 31.60 25.66 9.33
N ASN A 107 31.22 26.07 10.53
CA ASN A 107 31.57 27.34 11.13
C ASN A 107 32.81 27.26 12.04
N LEU A 108 33.44 26.09 12.18
CA LEU A 108 34.64 25.93 12.98
C LEU A 108 35.80 26.72 12.40
N THR A 109 36.43 27.55 13.24
CA THR A 109 37.69 28.22 12.91
C THR A 109 38.90 27.33 13.25
N PRO A 110 40.09 27.57 12.69
CA PRO A 110 41.28 26.83 13.07
C PRO A 110 41.58 26.84 14.58
N ALA A 111 41.16 27.90 15.30
CA ALA A 111 41.31 27.99 16.73
C ALA A 111 40.32 27.08 17.50
N ASP A 112 39.15 26.80 16.91
CA ASP A 112 38.13 25.95 17.51
C ASP A 112 38.51 24.45 17.43
N PHE A 113 39.33 24.06 16.43
CA PHE A 113 39.87 22.70 16.35
C PHE A 113 40.80 22.33 17.52
N PHE A 114 41.39 23.31 18.19
CA PHE A 114 42.27 23.07 19.35
C PHE A 114 41.56 23.26 20.69
N ARG A 115 40.27 23.65 20.66
CA ARG A 115 39.42 23.76 21.85
C ARG A 115 38.26 22.82 21.72
N ALA A 116 37.98 22.05 22.76
CA ALA A 116 36.77 21.21 22.77
C ALA A 116 35.53 22.11 22.65
N ASN A 117 35.08 22.36 21.42
CA ASN A 117 33.89 23.18 21.14
C ASN A 117 32.67 22.49 21.74
N SER A 118 32.07 23.06 22.77
CA SER A 118 30.95 22.47 23.50
C SER A 118 29.71 22.33 22.63
N GLU A 119 29.52 23.22 21.64
CA GLU A 119 28.40 23.17 20.72
C GLU A 119 28.54 22.01 19.72
N LEU A 120 29.75 21.79 19.19
CA LEU A 120 30.03 20.64 18.32
C LEU A 120 29.85 19.31 19.07
N ARG A 121 30.33 19.25 20.30
CA ARG A 121 30.17 18.05 21.15
C ARG A 121 28.69 17.73 21.38
N ALA A 122 27.91 18.74 21.79
CA ALA A 122 26.48 18.59 21.98
C ALA A 122 25.76 18.16 20.67
N ALA A 123 26.04 18.86 19.57
CA ALA A 123 25.44 18.53 18.27
C ALA A 123 25.80 17.11 17.81
N SER A 124 27.04 16.66 18.04
CA SER A 124 27.45 15.28 17.69
C SER A 124 26.75 14.24 18.56
N GLY A 125 26.60 14.51 19.87
CA GLY A 125 25.85 13.65 20.78
C GLY A 125 24.37 13.51 20.36
N ASP A 126 23.74 14.65 20.04
CA ASP A 126 22.34 14.67 19.59
C ASP A 126 22.13 13.85 18.30
N VAL A 127 23.04 13.96 17.30
CA VAL A 127 22.97 13.13 16.09
C VAL A 127 23.17 11.64 16.42
N ALA A 128 24.11 11.31 17.32
CA ALA A 128 24.35 9.92 17.74
C ALA A 128 23.13 9.32 18.45
N ASP A 129 22.42 10.08 19.27
CA ASP A 129 21.20 9.68 19.94
C ASP A 129 20.09 9.41 18.91
N LYS A 130 19.83 10.37 18.00
CA LYS A 130 18.82 10.22 16.98
C LYS A 130 19.10 9.04 16.02
N LEU A 131 20.36 8.81 15.64
CA LEU A 131 20.75 7.62 14.87
C LEU A 131 20.47 6.33 15.65
N SER A 132 20.76 6.31 16.93
CA SER A 132 20.48 5.14 17.78
C SER A 132 18.99 4.84 17.84
N ASP A 133 18.15 5.86 17.95
CA ASP A 133 16.68 5.74 17.97
C ASP A 133 16.09 5.30 16.64
N LEU A 134 16.76 5.57 15.52
CA LEU A 134 16.34 5.15 14.18
C LEU A 134 16.69 3.71 13.85
N ARG A 135 17.54 3.07 14.63
CA ARG A 135 18.07 1.73 14.31
C ARG A 135 16.98 0.70 14.17
N GLY A 136 16.87 0.13 12.97
CA GLY A 136 15.91 -0.93 12.64
C GLY A 136 14.47 -0.46 12.47
N ASN A 137 14.22 0.84 12.57
CA ASN A 137 12.89 1.39 12.36
C ASN A 137 12.47 1.22 10.90
N LYS A 138 11.17 0.94 10.70
CA LYS A 138 10.58 0.76 9.39
C LYS A 138 9.20 1.42 9.31
N ALA A 139 8.85 1.83 8.11
CA ALA A 139 7.49 2.28 7.78
C ALA A 139 7.06 1.64 6.46
N ASP A 140 5.80 1.26 6.38
CA ASP A 140 5.18 0.65 5.22
C ASP A 140 3.97 1.47 4.78
N GLY A 141 3.80 1.60 3.48
CA GLY A 141 2.64 2.23 2.87
C GLY A 141 2.09 1.38 1.75
N ASN A 142 0.77 1.34 1.64
CA ASN A 142 0.07 0.68 0.55
C ASN A 142 -0.99 1.63 0.00
N ALA A 143 -1.18 1.61 -1.31
CA ALA A 143 -2.21 2.42 -1.96
C ALA A 143 -2.78 1.70 -3.16
N GLY A 144 -3.97 2.07 -3.58
CA GLY A 144 -4.58 1.52 -4.78
C GLY A 144 -5.56 2.50 -5.41
N ALA A 145 -5.77 2.35 -6.70
CA ALA A 145 -6.80 3.06 -7.43
C ALA A 145 -7.34 2.17 -8.55
N ALA A 146 -8.61 2.33 -8.89
CA ALA A 146 -9.22 1.60 -10.00
C ALA A 146 -10.25 2.43 -10.75
N VAL A 147 -10.39 2.08 -12.00
CA VAL A 147 -11.52 2.43 -12.88
C VAL A 147 -12.03 1.14 -13.48
N ALA A 148 -13.32 0.93 -13.43
CA ALA A 148 -13.95 -0.24 -14.02
C ALA A 148 -15.23 0.16 -14.76
N VAL A 149 -15.49 -0.47 -15.89
CA VAL A 149 -16.75 -0.38 -16.64
C VAL A 149 -17.25 -1.79 -16.81
N THR A 150 -18.32 -2.14 -16.11
CA THR A 150 -18.94 -3.46 -16.16
C THR A 150 -20.24 -3.39 -16.97
N ILE A 151 -20.33 -4.22 -17.97
CA ILE A 151 -21.48 -4.30 -18.89
C ILE A 151 -22.18 -5.62 -18.63
N PRO A 152 -23.38 -5.60 -18.02
CA PRO A 152 -24.15 -6.79 -17.76
C PRO A 152 -24.62 -7.41 -19.07
N ASN A 153 -24.67 -8.71 -19.09
CA ASN A 153 -25.22 -9.49 -20.20
C ASN A 153 -25.69 -10.86 -19.66
N GLU A 154 -26.81 -11.33 -20.09
CA GLU A 154 -27.38 -12.61 -19.59
C GLU A 154 -26.50 -13.82 -19.91
N THR A 155 -25.75 -13.78 -21.01
CA THR A 155 -24.93 -14.90 -21.45
C THR A 155 -23.44 -14.71 -21.12
N LEU A 156 -22.90 -13.52 -21.39
CA LEU A 156 -21.48 -13.24 -21.28
C LEU A 156 -21.25 -11.80 -20.78
N PRO A 157 -21.47 -11.52 -19.50
CA PRO A 157 -21.11 -10.23 -18.93
C PRO A 157 -19.61 -9.99 -19.08
N PHE A 158 -19.25 -8.75 -19.39
CA PHE A 158 -17.85 -8.36 -19.56
C PHE A 158 -17.54 -7.01 -18.90
N ALA A 159 -16.27 -6.77 -18.63
CA ALA A 159 -15.84 -5.52 -18.06
C ALA A 159 -14.47 -5.09 -18.59
N PHE A 160 -14.28 -3.78 -18.67
CA PHE A 160 -12.97 -3.16 -18.85
C PHE A 160 -12.46 -2.68 -17.49
N ILE A 161 -11.19 -2.95 -17.21
CA ILE A 161 -10.57 -2.59 -15.93
C ILE A 161 -9.22 -1.94 -16.16
N THR A 162 -8.98 -0.88 -15.41
CA THR A 162 -7.64 -0.37 -15.13
C THR A 162 -7.51 -0.24 -13.63
N LYS A 163 -6.57 -0.98 -13.03
CA LYS A 163 -6.26 -0.86 -11.61
C LYS A 163 -4.78 -0.63 -11.41
N ALA A 164 -4.45 0.30 -10.55
CA ALA A 164 -3.10 0.55 -10.08
C ALA A 164 -3.02 0.21 -8.60
N TYR A 165 -1.94 -0.40 -8.22
CA TYR A 165 -1.74 -0.83 -6.85
C TYR A 165 -0.26 -0.89 -6.52
N GLY A 166 0.10 -0.55 -5.28
CA GLY A 166 1.48 -0.48 -4.96
C GLY A 166 1.85 -0.49 -3.48
N THR A 167 3.16 -0.78 -3.18
CA THR A 167 3.77 -0.80 -1.85
C THR A 167 5.00 0.09 -1.79
N ALA A 168 5.17 0.79 -0.69
CA ALA A 168 6.41 1.47 -0.34
C ALA A 168 6.89 0.93 1.01
N HIS A 169 8.18 0.70 1.10
CA HIS A 169 8.85 0.25 2.30
C HIS A 169 10.06 1.13 2.55
N VAL A 170 10.12 1.76 3.72
CA VAL A 170 11.27 2.57 4.14
C VAL A 170 11.89 1.93 5.36
N ARG A 171 13.20 1.79 5.35
CA ARG A 171 13.97 1.23 6.45
C ARG A 171 15.18 2.08 6.77
N ALA A 172 15.38 2.39 8.03
CA ALA A 172 16.60 3.03 8.51
C ALA A 172 17.72 1.99 8.63
N ASN A 173 18.81 2.23 7.91
CA ASN A 173 20.04 1.44 7.96
C ASN A 173 21.11 2.22 8.72
N VAL A 174 21.18 2.01 10.02
CA VAL A 174 22.09 2.72 10.91
C VAL A 174 23.35 1.91 11.16
N VAL A 175 24.50 2.47 10.81
CA VAL A 175 25.81 1.84 10.94
C VAL A 175 26.45 2.21 12.28
N GLN A 176 26.88 1.21 13.04
CA GLN A 176 27.44 1.42 14.39
C GLN A 176 28.71 2.29 14.39
N SER A 177 29.53 2.22 13.34
CA SER A 177 30.72 3.06 13.22
C SER A 177 30.40 4.55 13.24
N ASP A 178 29.26 4.95 12.68
CA ASP A 178 28.85 6.36 12.62
C ASP A 178 28.47 6.86 14.00
N ILE A 179 27.72 6.06 14.76
CA ILE A 179 27.42 6.36 16.16
C ILE A 179 28.71 6.46 16.98
N ASN A 180 29.62 5.51 16.81
CA ASN A 180 30.90 5.52 17.54
C ASN A 180 31.75 6.75 17.20
N TYR A 181 31.79 7.14 15.94
CA TYR A 181 32.46 8.34 15.48
C TYR A 181 31.87 9.60 16.12
N LEU A 182 30.56 9.78 16.05
CA LEU A 182 29.88 10.93 16.65
C LEU A 182 30.02 10.98 18.16
N ARG A 183 29.97 9.85 18.85
CA ARG A 183 30.23 9.72 20.28
C ARG A 183 31.67 10.07 20.63
N SER A 184 32.65 9.76 19.76
CA SER A 184 34.04 10.16 19.99
C SER A 184 34.20 11.69 20.01
N ILE A 185 33.50 12.39 19.10
CA ILE A 185 33.49 13.86 19.04
C ILE A 185 32.79 14.43 20.29
N GLU A 186 31.65 13.88 20.68
CA GLU A 186 30.97 14.24 21.93
C GLU A 186 31.91 14.13 23.14
N ASN A 187 32.77 13.10 23.17
CA ASN A 187 33.76 12.87 24.24
C ASN A 187 35.06 13.66 24.04
N GLY A 188 35.13 14.56 23.06
CA GLY A 188 36.24 15.50 22.90
C GLY A 188 37.23 15.14 21.78
N ALA A 189 36.99 14.13 20.98
CA ALA A 189 37.78 13.91 19.78
C ALA A 189 37.56 15.07 18.78
N ILE A 190 38.61 15.42 18.05
CA ILE A 190 38.58 16.47 17.05
C ILE A 190 38.30 15.82 15.68
N PRO A 191 37.20 16.20 15.00
CA PRO A 191 36.93 15.68 13.65
C PRO A 191 37.95 16.21 12.66
N LEU A 192 38.46 15.35 11.78
CA LEU A 192 39.28 15.80 10.66
C LEU A 192 38.40 16.35 9.54
N PRO A 193 38.86 17.34 8.77
CA PRO A 193 38.12 17.85 7.61
C PRO A 193 37.78 16.72 6.63
N GLY A 194 36.51 16.51 6.37
CA GLY A 194 36.03 15.46 5.44
C GLY A 194 35.63 14.15 6.11
N ASP A 195 35.93 13.90 7.37
CA ASP A 195 35.53 12.65 8.06
C ASP A 195 34.02 12.44 8.05
N GLN A 196 33.23 13.51 8.11
CA GLN A 196 31.78 13.46 8.02
C GLN A 196 31.28 12.83 6.71
N ASN A 197 32.07 12.84 5.64
CA ASN A 197 31.72 12.21 4.36
C ASN A 197 31.85 10.68 4.42
N ASN A 198 32.46 10.14 5.47
CA ASN A 198 32.58 8.71 5.70
C ASN A 198 31.37 8.11 6.45
N LEU A 199 30.43 8.95 6.89
CA LEU A 199 29.18 8.47 7.49
C LEU A 199 28.37 7.67 6.48
N ARG A 200 27.98 6.46 6.84
CA ARG A 200 27.33 5.48 5.96
C ARG A 200 25.89 5.15 6.34
N SER A 201 25.42 5.69 7.46
CA SER A 201 24.02 5.52 7.85
C SER A 201 23.11 6.12 6.78
N SER A 202 22.05 5.40 6.45
CA SER A 202 21.17 5.74 5.33
C SER A 202 19.73 5.34 5.61
N ALA A 203 18.79 5.91 4.88
CA ALA A 203 17.45 5.41 4.75
C ALA A 203 17.29 4.75 3.37
N ASN A 204 16.82 3.52 3.36
CA ASN A 204 16.54 2.79 2.12
C ASN A 204 15.05 2.81 1.86
N GLY A 205 14.64 3.35 0.71
CA GLY A 205 13.28 3.35 0.22
C GLY A 205 13.14 2.40 -0.98
N LEU A 206 12.26 1.44 -0.85
CA LEU A 206 11.82 0.56 -1.94
C LEU A 206 10.37 0.87 -2.25
N ALA A 207 10.03 0.97 -3.54
CA ALA A 207 8.64 1.06 -3.93
C ALA A 207 8.38 0.29 -5.23
N ALA A 208 7.16 -0.23 -5.34
CA ALA A 208 6.67 -0.90 -6.54
C ALA A 208 5.29 -0.37 -6.88
N LEU A 209 5.04 -0.01 -8.12
CA LEU A 209 3.74 0.31 -8.69
C LEU A 209 3.44 -0.67 -9.80
N VAL A 210 2.31 -1.33 -9.71
CA VAL A 210 1.79 -2.22 -10.75
C VAL A 210 0.49 -1.63 -11.29
N THR A 211 0.40 -1.49 -12.57
CA THR A 211 -0.83 -1.08 -13.25
C THR A 211 -1.28 -2.17 -14.20
N ASP A 212 -2.49 -2.65 -13.98
CA ASP A 212 -3.16 -3.64 -14.80
C ASP A 212 -4.14 -2.97 -15.76
N TYR A 213 -4.12 -3.40 -17.01
CA TYR A 213 -5.07 -3.06 -18.04
C TYR A 213 -5.69 -4.37 -18.53
N GLY A 214 -6.95 -4.62 -18.22
CA GLY A 214 -7.58 -5.91 -18.44
C GLY A 214 -8.98 -5.84 -19.01
N VAL A 215 -9.39 -6.96 -19.58
CA VAL A 215 -10.77 -7.21 -19.99
C VAL A 215 -11.24 -8.48 -19.29
N ALA A 216 -12.32 -8.37 -18.53
CA ALA A 216 -12.91 -9.50 -17.83
C ALA A 216 -14.12 -10.03 -18.62
N VAL A 217 -14.29 -11.34 -18.60
CA VAL A 217 -15.49 -12.03 -19.06
C VAL A 217 -15.89 -13.09 -18.05
N ALA A 218 -17.19 -13.33 -17.92
CA ALA A 218 -17.71 -14.38 -17.05
C ALA A 218 -18.87 -15.13 -17.73
N HIS A 219 -19.09 -16.35 -17.29
CA HIS A 219 -20.22 -17.17 -17.75
C HIS A 219 -20.68 -18.10 -16.62
N GLU A 220 -21.98 -18.32 -16.53
CA GLU A 220 -22.56 -19.25 -15.58
C GLU A 220 -22.92 -20.58 -16.29
N PHE A 221 -22.42 -21.65 -15.69
CA PHE A 221 -22.70 -23.03 -16.11
C PHE A 221 -23.62 -23.72 -15.10
N THR A 222 -24.43 -24.65 -15.53
CA THR A 222 -25.15 -25.55 -14.63
C THR A 222 -24.38 -26.86 -14.51
N VAL A 223 -23.82 -27.12 -13.34
CA VAL A 223 -23.03 -28.34 -13.04
C VAL A 223 -23.78 -29.13 -11.97
N ALA A 224 -24.21 -30.34 -12.30
CA ALA A 224 -24.99 -31.20 -11.41
C ALA A 224 -26.24 -30.50 -10.81
N GLY A 225 -26.88 -29.63 -11.58
CA GLY A 225 -28.08 -28.88 -11.15
C GLY A 225 -27.78 -27.65 -10.28
N GLN A 226 -26.49 -27.30 -10.06
CA GLN A 226 -26.08 -26.12 -9.33
C GLN A 226 -25.49 -25.07 -10.27
N PRO A 227 -25.78 -23.75 -10.08
CA PRO A 227 -25.15 -22.70 -10.86
C PRO A 227 -23.68 -22.55 -10.42
N VAL A 228 -22.78 -22.59 -11.39
CA VAL A 228 -21.33 -22.36 -11.19
C VAL A 228 -20.87 -21.29 -12.15
N SER A 229 -20.51 -20.16 -11.64
CA SER A 229 -19.99 -19.04 -12.40
C SER A 229 -18.47 -19.13 -12.52
N VAL A 230 -17.96 -18.88 -13.70
CA VAL A 230 -16.52 -18.83 -14.02
C VAL A 230 -16.22 -17.47 -14.63
N GLY A 231 -15.15 -16.83 -14.18
CA GLY A 231 -14.69 -15.56 -14.74
C GLY A 231 -13.20 -15.55 -14.99
N VAL A 232 -12.76 -14.84 -16.00
CA VAL A 232 -11.35 -14.68 -16.33
C VAL A 232 -11.06 -13.22 -16.72
N THR A 233 -9.88 -12.73 -16.35
CA THR A 233 -9.42 -11.38 -16.66
C THR A 233 -7.98 -11.44 -17.21
N PRO A 234 -7.80 -11.69 -18.52
CA PRO A 234 -6.51 -11.44 -19.14
C PRO A 234 -6.15 -9.95 -19.04
N LYS A 235 -4.89 -9.67 -18.77
CA LYS A 235 -4.41 -8.29 -18.53
C LYS A 235 -2.98 -8.08 -18.96
N VAL A 236 -2.69 -6.88 -19.44
CA VAL A 236 -1.33 -6.36 -19.56
C VAL A 236 -0.98 -5.66 -18.26
N GLN A 237 0.17 -5.97 -17.73
CA GLN A 237 0.63 -5.50 -16.44
C GLN A 237 1.92 -4.70 -16.63
N LYS A 238 1.90 -3.41 -16.30
CA LYS A 238 3.07 -2.54 -16.31
C LYS A 238 3.51 -2.28 -14.88
N THR A 239 4.79 -2.54 -14.61
CA THR A 239 5.38 -2.41 -13.28
C THR A 239 6.48 -1.37 -13.29
N TRP A 240 6.46 -0.46 -12.31
CA TRP A 240 7.55 0.46 -12.02
C TRP A 240 8.11 0.09 -10.65
N LEU A 241 9.43 -0.05 -10.59
CA LEU A 241 10.14 -0.29 -9.35
C LEU A 241 11.04 0.89 -9.06
N TYR A 242 11.16 1.21 -7.81
CA TYR A 242 11.98 2.28 -7.30
C TYR A 242 12.86 1.77 -6.17
N ASN A 243 14.15 2.08 -6.24
CA ASN A 243 15.12 1.77 -5.18
C ASN A 243 15.97 3.01 -4.96
N TYR A 244 15.83 3.61 -3.79
CA TYR A 244 16.55 4.81 -3.42
C TYR A 244 17.19 4.64 -2.05
N THR A 245 18.47 4.99 -1.96
CA THR A 245 19.21 5.04 -0.71
C THR A 245 19.64 6.47 -0.45
N ALA A 246 19.05 7.09 0.55
CA ALA A 246 19.40 8.42 1.00
C ALA A 246 20.45 8.33 2.11
N SER A 247 21.62 8.96 1.93
CA SER A 247 22.53 9.17 3.04
C SER A 247 21.88 10.10 4.06
N ILE A 248 21.95 9.74 5.35
CA ILE A 248 21.43 10.59 6.42
C ILE A 248 22.22 11.92 6.49
N TYR A 249 23.49 11.89 6.10
CA TYR A 249 24.35 13.07 6.15
C TYR A 249 24.35 13.91 4.87
N ASN A 250 24.27 13.27 3.68
CA ASN A 250 24.40 13.94 2.37
C ASN A 250 23.12 13.80 1.52
N TYR A 251 21.95 13.86 2.12
CA TYR A 251 20.69 13.77 1.40
C TYR A 251 20.43 15.02 0.54
N ASP A 252 20.12 14.80 -0.75
CA ASP A 252 19.56 15.82 -1.63
C ASP A 252 18.16 15.40 -2.09
N LYS A 253 17.17 16.20 -1.71
CA LYS A 253 15.76 15.96 -2.05
C LYS A 253 15.47 15.98 -3.57
N ASN A 254 16.33 16.60 -4.38
CA ASN A 254 16.15 16.65 -5.82
C ASN A 254 16.52 15.33 -6.48
N ASP A 255 17.35 14.53 -5.83
CA ASP A 255 17.77 13.22 -6.33
C ASP A 255 16.64 12.20 -6.34
N ILE A 256 15.63 12.35 -5.49
CA ILE A 256 14.55 11.36 -5.35
C ILE A 256 13.77 11.13 -6.65
N ASN A 257 13.68 12.12 -7.52
CA ASN A 257 12.97 12.03 -8.80
C ASN A 257 13.84 11.54 -9.96
N ASN A 258 15.10 11.24 -9.71
CA ASN A 258 16.03 10.85 -10.75
C ASN A 258 15.68 9.47 -11.34
N SER A 259 15.67 9.39 -12.66
CA SER A 259 15.35 8.15 -13.40
C SER A 259 16.34 7.00 -13.16
N GLN A 260 17.54 7.30 -12.66
CA GLN A 260 18.54 6.28 -12.32
C GLN A 260 18.06 5.31 -11.21
N TYR A 261 17.13 5.71 -10.38
CA TYR A 261 16.56 4.88 -9.28
C TYR A 261 15.36 4.05 -9.72
N ARG A 262 14.88 4.20 -10.96
CA ARG A 262 13.68 3.55 -11.45
C ARG A 262 13.99 2.45 -12.46
N SER A 263 13.26 1.34 -12.38
CA SER A 263 13.16 0.34 -13.43
C SER A 263 11.69 0.11 -13.80
N THR A 264 11.46 -0.28 -15.03
CA THR A 264 10.12 -0.57 -15.54
C THR A 264 10.14 -1.89 -16.27
N ASP A 265 9.05 -2.60 -16.14
CA ASP A 265 8.81 -3.86 -16.84
C ASP A 265 7.36 -3.94 -17.30
N THR A 266 7.11 -4.64 -18.40
CA THR A 266 5.77 -4.88 -18.93
C THR A 266 5.62 -6.35 -19.26
N GLY A 267 4.51 -6.93 -18.85
CA GLY A 267 4.23 -8.34 -19.08
C GLY A 267 2.75 -8.64 -19.13
N PHE A 268 2.44 -9.88 -19.42
CA PHE A 268 1.08 -10.40 -19.43
C PHE A 268 0.78 -11.11 -18.09
N ASN A 269 -0.45 -11.00 -17.62
CA ASN A 269 -0.95 -11.75 -16.48
C ASN A 269 -2.43 -12.11 -16.65
N VAL A 270 -2.94 -12.95 -15.76
CA VAL A 270 -4.35 -13.38 -15.77
C VAL A 270 -4.86 -13.46 -14.35
N ASP A 271 -6.08 -12.98 -14.13
CA ASP A 271 -6.87 -13.31 -12.94
C ASP A 271 -8.00 -14.26 -13.34
N ALA A 272 -8.38 -15.17 -12.45
CA ALA A 272 -9.50 -16.09 -12.67
C ALA A 272 -10.33 -16.24 -11.40
N GLY A 273 -11.60 -16.53 -11.56
CA GLY A 273 -12.51 -16.70 -10.46
C GLY A 273 -13.56 -17.77 -10.69
N LEU A 274 -14.01 -18.33 -9.60
CA LEU A 274 -15.13 -19.27 -9.52
C LEU A 274 -16.10 -18.79 -8.43
N ALA A 275 -17.40 -19.00 -8.65
CA ALA A 275 -18.41 -18.76 -7.62
C ALA A 275 -19.59 -19.72 -7.80
N THR A 276 -20.20 -20.09 -6.70
CA THR A 276 -21.47 -20.85 -6.72
C THR A 276 -22.35 -20.37 -5.57
N THR A 277 -23.65 -20.28 -5.84
CA THR A 277 -24.66 -19.96 -4.82
C THR A 277 -25.43 -21.22 -4.47
N PHE A 278 -25.55 -21.53 -3.20
CA PHE A 278 -26.26 -22.70 -2.67
C PHE A 278 -27.14 -22.31 -1.49
N ALA A 279 -28.09 -23.15 -1.17
CA ALA A 279 -29.05 -22.91 -0.09
C ALA A 279 -29.64 -21.48 -0.10
N GLU A 280 -29.91 -20.94 -1.31
CA GLU A 280 -30.54 -19.65 -1.62
C GLU A 280 -29.74 -18.42 -1.21
N ASN A 281 -29.06 -18.46 -0.08
CA ASN A 281 -28.44 -17.27 0.55
C ASN A 281 -26.91 -17.39 0.71
N TRP A 282 -26.33 -18.54 0.42
CA TRP A 282 -24.90 -18.76 0.61
C TRP A 282 -24.15 -18.73 -0.73
N THR A 283 -23.08 -17.99 -0.78
CA THR A 283 -22.16 -17.99 -1.93
C THR A 283 -20.78 -18.42 -1.46
N LEU A 284 -20.23 -19.40 -2.15
CA LEU A 284 -18.81 -19.76 -2.07
C LEU A 284 -18.09 -19.17 -3.28
N GLY A 285 -16.96 -18.51 -3.06
CA GLY A 285 -16.11 -17.97 -4.10
C GLY A 285 -14.66 -18.41 -3.95
N VAL A 286 -13.97 -18.53 -5.06
CA VAL A 286 -12.52 -18.69 -5.11
C VAL A 286 -11.99 -17.78 -6.21
N THR A 287 -10.92 -17.04 -5.92
CA THR A 287 -10.24 -16.22 -6.91
C THR A 287 -8.75 -16.48 -6.90
N GLY A 288 -8.13 -16.45 -8.06
CA GLY A 288 -6.68 -16.44 -8.23
C GLY A 288 -6.28 -15.19 -9.00
N GLN A 289 -5.52 -14.33 -8.35
CA GLN A 289 -4.98 -13.12 -8.97
C GLN A 289 -3.52 -13.30 -9.33
N ASN A 290 -3.08 -12.65 -10.40
CA ASN A 290 -1.69 -12.68 -10.85
C ASN A 290 -1.16 -14.12 -11.06
N LEU A 291 -1.87 -14.94 -11.80
CA LEU A 291 -1.57 -16.36 -11.99
C LEU A 291 -0.23 -16.63 -12.69
N VAL A 292 0.32 -15.63 -13.39
CA VAL A 292 1.65 -15.71 -14.02
C VAL A 292 2.69 -15.09 -13.08
N SER A 293 3.57 -15.96 -12.54
CA SER A 293 4.65 -15.52 -11.64
C SER A 293 5.74 -14.75 -12.38
N ARG A 294 6.22 -13.65 -11.78
CA ARG A 294 7.32 -12.83 -12.30
C ARG A 294 8.25 -12.37 -11.19
N ASP A 295 9.55 -12.32 -11.48
CA ASP A 295 10.59 -11.75 -10.62
C ASP A 295 11.17 -10.52 -11.32
N LEU A 296 11.01 -9.36 -10.73
CA LEU A 296 11.37 -8.07 -11.29
C LEU A 296 12.45 -7.42 -10.43
N GLN A 297 13.60 -7.12 -11.04
CA GLN A 297 14.72 -6.53 -10.29
C GLN A 297 14.65 -5.01 -10.28
N THR A 298 14.93 -4.42 -9.11
CA THR A 298 15.15 -2.98 -8.98
C THR A 298 16.47 -2.58 -9.65
N ARG A 299 16.66 -1.27 -9.87
CA ARG A 299 18.01 -0.75 -10.13
C ARG A 299 18.92 -1.01 -8.93
N GLU A 300 20.20 -1.21 -9.22
CA GLU A 300 21.20 -1.28 -8.17
C GLU A 300 21.61 0.14 -7.75
N VAL A 301 21.58 0.40 -6.46
CA VAL A 301 21.94 1.68 -5.86
C VAL A 301 22.86 1.42 -4.68
N ASN A 302 24.05 1.99 -4.70
CA ASN A 302 25.08 1.81 -3.66
C ASN A 302 25.36 0.32 -3.34
N GLY A 303 25.38 -0.55 -4.37
CA GLY A 303 25.60 -1.98 -4.21
C GLY A 303 24.39 -2.78 -3.71
N PHE A 304 23.25 -2.13 -3.49
CA PHE A 304 22.01 -2.78 -3.07
C PHE A 304 21.02 -2.90 -4.24
N ARG A 305 20.50 -4.10 -4.42
CA ARG A 305 19.45 -4.45 -5.39
C ARG A 305 18.46 -5.38 -4.72
N ASP A 306 17.18 -5.18 -4.99
CA ASP A 306 16.14 -6.09 -4.52
C ASP A 306 15.30 -6.63 -5.69
N THR A 307 14.51 -7.64 -5.41
CA THR A 307 13.62 -8.29 -6.37
C THR A 307 12.18 -8.17 -5.88
N TYR A 308 11.34 -7.52 -6.68
CA TYR A 308 9.90 -7.51 -6.47
C TYR A 308 9.27 -8.77 -7.08
N GLN A 309 8.43 -9.44 -6.31
CA GLN A 309 7.86 -10.73 -6.65
C GLN A 309 6.36 -10.60 -6.94
N ILE A 310 5.96 -10.83 -8.18
CA ILE A 310 4.56 -11.04 -8.54
C ILE A 310 4.30 -12.54 -8.45
N ARG A 311 3.32 -12.95 -7.63
CA ARG A 311 2.98 -14.35 -7.38
C ARG A 311 1.48 -14.55 -7.41
N PRO A 312 0.99 -15.74 -7.75
CA PRO A 312 -0.41 -16.09 -7.61
C PRO A 312 -0.90 -15.88 -6.18
N LEU A 313 -1.91 -15.04 -6.03
CA LEU A 313 -2.67 -14.90 -4.80
C LEU A 313 -3.99 -15.62 -4.99
N VAL A 314 -4.16 -16.71 -4.27
CA VAL A 314 -5.41 -17.49 -4.26
C VAL A 314 -6.14 -17.23 -2.96
N THR A 315 -7.37 -16.75 -3.06
CA THR A 315 -8.23 -16.44 -1.92
C THR A 315 -9.56 -17.19 -2.08
N THR A 316 -10.07 -17.74 -1.00
CA THR A 316 -11.42 -18.32 -0.92
C THR A 316 -12.28 -17.48 -0.02
N GLY A 317 -13.57 -17.38 -0.33
CA GLY A 317 -14.52 -16.60 0.44
C GLY A 317 -15.88 -17.28 0.54
N LEU A 318 -16.57 -17.00 1.65
CA LEU A 318 -17.94 -17.41 1.89
C LEU A 318 -18.78 -16.19 2.28
N SER A 319 -19.92 -16.00 1.64
CA SER A 319 -20.88 -14.94 1.94
C SER A 319 -22.25 -15.52 2.27
N TRP A 320 -22.93 -14.87 3.21
CA TRP A 320 -24.33 -15.11 3.53
C TRP A 320 -25.10 -13.80 3.34
N ASP A 321 -26.09 -13.84 2.43
CA ASP A 321 -26.89 -12.68 2.04
C ASP A 321 -28.35 -12.96 2.34
N LYS A 322 -28.97 -12.22 3.27
CA LYS A 322 -30.39 -12.36 3.60
C LYS A 322 -31.03 -11.04 3.99
N GLY A 323 -31.98 -10.61 3.16
CA GLY A 323 -32.70 -9.36 3.36
C GLY A 323 -31.74 -8.15 3.34
N PRO A 324 -31.67 -7.34 4.44
CA PRO A 324 -30.78 -6.20 4.51
C PRO A 324 -29.34 -6.56 4.96
N PHE A 325 -29.05 -7.82 5.29
CA PHE A 325 -27.78 -8.25 5.85
C PHE A 325 -26.93 -9.02 4.86
N THR A 326 -25.65 -8.69 4.79
CA THR A 326 -24.58 -9.48 4.22
C THR A 326 -23.52 -9.73 5.27
N VAL A 327 -23.12 -11.00 5.44
CA VAL A 327 -21.97 -11.39 6.27
C VAL A 327 -21.03 -12.20 5.41
N THR A 328 -19.74 -11.89 5.45
CA THR A 328 -18.75 -12.48 4.56
C THR A 328 -17.44 -12.74 5.28
N GLY A 329 -16.71 -13.75 4.82
CA GLY A 329 -15.36 -14.05 5.29
C GLY A 329 -14.52 -14.56 4.15
N ASP A 330 -13.29 -14.08 4.07
CA ASP A 330 -12.30 -14.46 3.05
C ASP A 330 -11.01 -14.93 3.73
N VAL A 331 -10.33 -15.90 3.12
CA VAL A 331 -9.05 -16.43 3.59
C VAL A 331 -8.11 -16.62 2.41
N ASP A 332 -6.91 -16.07 2.51
CA ASP A 332 -5.84 -16.30 1.56
C ASP A 332 -5.29 -17.71 1.72
N LEU A 333 -5.27 -18.47 0.62
CA LEU A 333 -4.69 -19.81 0.57
C LEU A 333 -3.19 -19.78 0.24
N THR A 334 -2.72 -18.68 -0.34
CA THR A 334 -1.32 -18.44 -0.66
C THR A 334 -0.82 -17.16 -0.01
N GLU A 335 0.50 -17.03 0.12
CA GLU A 335 1.11 -15.83 0.69
C GLU A 335 1.17 -14.70 -0.32
N THR A 336 0.98 -13.51 0.18
CA THR A 336 1.35 -12.29 -0.51
C THR A 336 2.84 -12.07 -0.44
N LYS A 337 3.46 -11.92 -1.60
CA LYS A 337 4.87 -11.59 -1.74
C LYS A 337 5.04 -10.20 -2.33
N ARG A 338 6.08 -9.52 -1.86
CA ARG A 338 6.45 -8.16 -2.28
C ARG A 338 7.93 -8.15 -2.64
N PHE A 339 8.73 -7.26 -2.06
CA PHE A 339 10.19 -7.33 -2.17
C PHE A 339 10.73 -8.51 -1.37
N LYS A 340 11.82 -9.13 -1.87
CA LYS A 340 12.44 -10.28 -1.17
C LYS A 340 12.96 -9.95 0.22
N THR A 341 13.26 -8.68 0.48
CA THR A 341 13.68 -8.19 1.81
C THR A 341 12.52 -7.88 2.73
N GLN A 342 11.27 -7.88 2.23
CA GLN A 342 10.07 -7.75 3.05
C GLN A 342 9.51 -9.11 3.46
N ASP A 343 8.96 -9.16 4.65
CA ASP A 343 8.24 -10.33 5.14
C ASP A 343 6.95 -10.55 4.33
N ASN A 344 6.59 -11.82 4.12
CA ASN A 344 5.35 -12.18 3.44
C ASN A 344 4.17 -12.08 4.41
N SER A 345 3.01 -11.71 3.89
CA SER A 345 1.75 -11.71 4.65
C SER A 345 0.75 -12.72 4.09
N GLN A 346 -0.24 -13.08 4.90
CA GLN A 346 -1.33 -13.98 4.53
C GLN A 346 -2.56 -13.64 5.37
N TYR A 347 -3.65 -13.23 4.76
CA TYR A 347 -4.77 -12.65 5.48
C TYR A 347 -5.96 -13.58 5.64
N ALA A 348 -6.63 -13.43 6.78
CA ALA A 348 -8.01 -13.83 6.99
C ALA A 348 -8.82 -12.58 7.34
N ALA A 349 -10.01 -12.47 6.78
CA ALA A 349 -10.87 -11.32 6.96
C ALA A 349 -12.33 -11.72 7.18
N VAL A 350 -13.04 -10.90 7.93
CA VAL A 350 -14.49 -11.01 8.11
C VAL A 350 -15.12 -9.64 7.97
N GLY A 351 -16.33 -9.60 7.40
CA GLY A 351 -17.04 -8.36 7.19
C GLY A 351 -18.55 -8.52 7.27
N ALA A 352 -19.22 -7.41 7.51
CA ALA A 352 -20.67 -7.34 7.52
C ALA A 352 -21.15 -6.03 6.90
N GLU A 353 -22.25 -6.11 6.17
CA GLU A 353 -22.99 -4.95 5.64
C GLU A 353 -24.42 -5.03 6.14
N TYR A 354 -24.95 -3.88 6.57
CA TYR A 354 -26.35 -3.70 6.91
C TYR A 354 -26.94 -2.57 6.10
N ARG A 355 -27.92 -2.87 5.26
CA ARG A 355 -28.69 -1.89 4.50
C ARG A 355 -29.76 -1.29 5.40
N VAL A 356 -29.42 -0.11 5.96
CA VAL A 356 -30.31 0.63 6.89
C VAL A 356 -31.51 1.19 6.12
N LEU A 357 -31.23 1.73 4.94
CA LEU A 357 -32.20 2.29 3.98
C LEU A 357 -31.78 1.86 2.56
N ASP A 358 -32.64 1.99 1.61
CA ASP A 358 -32.34 1.64 0.20
C ASP A 358 -31.16 2.46 -0.36
N TRP A 359 -30.91 3.62 0.20
CA TRP A 359 -29.83 4.54 -0.19
C TRP A 359 -28.67 4.60 0.81
N LEU A 360 -28.74 3.94 1.99
CA LEU A 360 -27.71 3.97 3.04
C LEU A 360 -27.33 2.56 3.50
N GLN A 361 -26.07 2.21 3.36
CA GLN A 361 -25.47 0.98 3.85
C GLN A 361 -24.38 1.31 4.90
N LEU A 362 -24.35 0.56 5.99
CA LEU A 362 -23.29 0.60 7.00
C LEU A 362 -22.49 -0.69 6.92
N ARG A 363 -21.18 -0.58 7.08
CA ARG A 363 -20.25 -1.70 6.96
C ARG A 363 -19.24 -1.69 8.08
N ALA A 364 -18.85 -2.89 8.50
CA ALA A 364 -17.75 -3.08 9.45
C ALA A 364 -17.03 -4.39 9.11
N GLY A 365 -15.74 -4.44 9.44
CA GLY A 365 -14.94 -5.63 9.21
C GLY A 365 -13.69 -5.68 10.06
N TYR A 366 -12.99 -6.79 9.93
CA TYR A 366 -11.70 -7.03 10.56
C TYR A 366 -10.82 -7.89 9.65
N ARG A 367 -9.58 -7.50 9.49
CA ARG A 367 -8.55 -8.23 8.74
C ARG A 367 -7.37 -8.52 9.63
N ALA A 368 -6.94 -9.77 9.66
CA ALA A 368 -5.79 -10.23 10.41
C ALA A 368 -4.76 -10.87 9.49
N ASP A 369 -3.48 -10.56 9.69
CA ASP A 369 -2.39 -11.30 9.08
C ASP A 369 -2.08 -12.55 9.88
N MET A 370 -2.33 -13.71 9.29
CA MET A 370 -2.09 -15.02 9.91
C MET A 370 -0.61 -15.33 10.16
N ARG A 371 0.30 -14.53 9.57
CA ARG A 371 1.74 -14.64 9.76
C ARG A 371 2.30 -13.67 10.78
N SER A 372 1.49 -12.72 11.23
CA SER A 372 1.89 -11.66 12.19
C SER A 372 3.06 -10.79 11.70
N ASN A 373 3.21 -10.62 10.39
CA ASN A 373 4.21 -9.77 9.77
C ASN A 373 3.66 -8.38 9.45
N ASP A 374 2.36 -8.30 9.13
CA ASP A 374 1.62 -7.05 8.93
C ASP A 374 0.64 -6.81 10.09
N GLU A 375 0.18 -5.58 10.22
CA GLU A 375 -0.74 -5.20 11.29
C GLU A 375 -2.17 -5.66 11.02
N ASN A 376 -2.82 -6.15 12.06
CA ASN A 376 -4.25 -6.41 12.04
C ASN A 376 -5.02 -5.09 12.06
N VAL A 377 -6.10 -4.99 11.26
CA VAL A 377 -6.89 -3.77 11.16
C VAL A 377 -8.37 -4.03 11.35
N ALA A 378 -9.02 -3.16 12.11
CA ALA A 378 -10.46 -3.01 12.12
C ALA A 378 -10.87 -2.00 11.06
N THR A 379 -11.95 -2.26 10.34
CA THR A 379 -12.45 -1.41 9.26
C THR A 379 -13.90 -1.03 9.51
N ALA A 380 -14.27 0.15 9.05
CA ALA A 380 -15.66 0.60 9.04
C ALA A 380 -15.90 1.52 7.84
N GLY A 381 -17.13 1.60 7.40
CA GLY A 381 -17.48 2.46 6.29
C GLY A 381 -18.98 2.56 6.06
N PHE A 382 -19.34 3.37 5.09
CA PHE A 382 -20.71 3.50 4.65
C PHE A 382 -20.80 3.70 3.13
N GLY A 383 -21.93 3.28 2.58
CA GLY A 383 -22.30 3.53 1.19
C GLY A 383 -23.53 4.42 1.11
N LEU A 384 -23.51 5.35 0.16
CA LEU A 384 -24.62 6.21 -0.18
C LEU A 384 -25.02 5.96 -1.63
N SER A 385 -26.30 5.68 -1.88
CA SER A 385 -26.84 5.37 -3.21
C SER A 385 -28.09 6.21 -3.50
N PRO A 386 -27.95 7.56 -3.56
CA PRO A 386 -29.09 8.42 -3.89
C PRO A 386 -29.55 8.23 -5.35
N PHE A 387 -30.62 8.93 -5.72
CA PHE A 387 -31.13 8.99 -7.11
C PHE A 387 -31.43 7.61 -7.72
N ASN A 388 -32.23 6.80 -7.03
CA ASN A 388 -32.59 5.44 -7.46
C ASN A 388 -31.37 4.55 -7.76
N LYS A 389 -30.29 4.72 -6.99
CA LYS A 389 -29.03 3.97 -7.14
C LYS A 389 -28.22 4.31 -8.41
N ALA A 390 -28.58 5.38 -9.11
CA ALA A 390 -27.79 5.81 -10.27
C ALA A 390 -26.37 6.29 -9.90
N VAL A 391 -26.20 6.78 -8.67
CA VAL A 391 -24.88 7.22 -8.13
C VAL A 391 -24.59 6.47 -6.84
N HIS A 392 -23.39 5.98 -6.69
CA HIS A 392 -22.90 5.34 -5.48
C HIS A 392 -21.65 6.04 -4.97
N LEU A 393 -21.63 6.39 -3.70
CA LEU A 393 -20.45 6.88 -2.99
C LEU A 393 -20.17 5.94 -1.81
N ASP A 394 -19.03 5.29 -1.82
CA ASP A 394 -18.57 4.44 -0.74
C ASP A 394 -17.34 5.06 -0.08
N LEU A 395 -17.35 5.10 1.25
CA LEU A 395 -16.22 5.55 2.08
C LEU A 395 -15.87 4.46 3.08
N ALA A 396 -14.58 4.24 3.25
CA ALA A 396 -14.04 3.29 4.21
C ALA A 396 -12.87 3.90 4.98
N GLY A 397 -12.72 3.49 6.24
CA GLY A 397 -11.59 3.79 7.08
C GLY A 397 -11.10 2.53 7.78
N SER A 398 -9.81 2.45 8.02
CA SER A 398 -9.19 1.34 8.75
C SER A 398 -8.26 1.87 9.84
N VAL A 399 -8.21 1.16 10.96
CA VAL A 399 -7.30 1.44 12.07
C VAL A 399 -6.73 0.13 12.61
N GLY A 400 -5.45 0.15 12.95
CA GLY A 400 -4.74 -0.99 13.53
C GLY A 400 -3.83 -0.56 14.67
N ALA A 401 -3.10 -1.53 15.24
CA ALA A 401 -2.04 -1.27 16.17
C ALA A 401 -0.85 -0.56 15.48
N ASN A 402 0.16 -0.19 16.25
CA ASN A 402 1.44 0.29 15.74
C ASN A 402 1.30 1.46 14.74
N ASN A 403 0.44 2.43 15.06
CA ASN A 403 0.22 3.61 14.23
C ASN A 403 -0.21 3.26 12.79
N THR A 404 -1.09 2.28 12.65
CA THR A 404 -1.66 1.86 11.36
C THR A 404 -3.01 2.52 11.15
N TRP A 405 -3.17 3.16 10.00
CA TRP A 405 -4.43 3.75 9.57
C TRP A 405 -4.59 3.71 8.05
N GLY A 406 -5.82 3.75 7.59
CA GLY A 406 -6.12 3.81 6.16
C GLY A 406 -7.44 4.50 5.90
N ALA A 407 -7.60 4.94 4.66
CA ALA A 407 -8.83 5.54 4.17
C ALA A 407 -9.04 5.18 2.69
N MET A 408 -10.29 5.05 2.30
CA MET A 408 -10.66 4.73 0.93
C MET A 408 -11.96 5.43 0.53
N MET A 409 -12.04 5.79 -0.76
CA MET A 409 -13.21 6.37 -1.39
C MET A 409 -13.46 5.75 -2.75
N GLN A 410 -14.71 5.53 -3.08
CA GLN A 410 -15.16 5.06 -4.39
C GLN A 410 -16.40 5.81 -4.83
N LEU A 411 -16.40 6.24 -6.08
CA LEU A 411 -17.56 6.80 -6.75
C LEU A 411 -17.96 5.89 -7.91
N GLY A 412 -19.23 5.55 -7.97
CA GLY A 412 -19.80 4.69 -9.00
C GLY A 412 -21.06 5.28 -9.61
N PHE A 413 -21.36 4.88 -10.84
CA PHE A 413 -22.53 5.27 -11.60
C PHE A 413 -23.15 4.02 -12.23
N ASN A 414 -24.47 3.90 -12.17
CA ASN A 414 -25.26 2.88 -12.86
C ASN A 414 -26.26 3.56 -13.81
N PHE A 415 -26.27 3.15 -15.06
CA PHE A 415 -27.08 3.75 -16.11
C PHE A 415 -28.16 2.81 -16.57
#